data_a449593b012dab6132bdf700a87f36cc
#
_entry.id   a449593b012dab6132bdf700a87f36cc
#
_cell.length_a   1.000
_cell.length_b   1.000
_cell.length_c   1.000
_cell.angle_alpha   90.00
_cell.angle_beta   90.00
_cell.angle_gamma   90.00
#
_symmetry.space_group_name_H-M   'P 1'
#
loop_
_entity.id
_entity.type
_entity.pdbx_description
1 polymer ?
#
loop_
_entity_poly.entity_id
_entity_poly.type
_entity_poly.pdbx_seq_one_letter_code
_entity_poly.pdbx_strand_id
1 'polypeptide(L)'
;MYKFQKANIQKQSKQYIWLLILGGVTILASLIYLLCLDSVNKKIVTDSIYTYFHNFRKEEYDAFSLFLGSVGSNLLFTIGIWVLGISMIGIPIVFLLYMAKTFLFGFSIFGILQTFGLKGILTALIYVFPFKLLFILGMVVLTFHSLYFAFRLCSNLFRKKSYHLQQYMIRYSKLLGILLILSVIDALWEAYVLPNLLFLF
;
A
#
# COMPACT_ATOMS: atom_id res chain seq x y z
N MET A 1 21.81 30.71 -0.26
CA MET A 1 20.53 30.11 0.19
C MET A 1 19.91 29.18 -0.87
N TYR A 2 19.78 29.59 -2.13
CA TYR A 2 19.18 28.83 -3.24
C TYR A 2 19.87 27.47 -3.55
N LYS A 3 21.22 27.40 -3.56
CA LYS A 3 21.98 26.15 -3.79
C LYS A 3 21.75 25.09 -2.72
N PHE A 4 21.61 25.47 -1.46
CA PHE A 4 21.32 24.53 -0.34
C PHE A 4 19.91 23.98 -0.41
N GLN A 5 18.93 24.80 -0.83
CA GLN A 5 17.53 24.37 -1.01
C GLN A 5 17.43 23.36 -2.17
N LYS A 6 18.10 23.63 -3.30
CA LYS A 6 18.12 22.74 -4.47
C LYS A 6 18.78 21.39 -4.17
N ALA A 7 19.89 21.38 -3.42
CA ALA A 7 20.56 20.14 -3.00
C ALA A 7 19.70 19.29 -2.03
N ASN A 8 18.91 19.94 -1.17
CA ASN A 8 18.01 19.25 -0.25
C ASN A 8 16.81 18.61 -0.98
N ILE A 9 16.24 19.32 -1.95
CA ILE A 9 15.14 18.83 -2.81
C ILE A 9 15.64 17.63 -3.64
N GLN A 10 16.84 17.74 -4.22
CA GLN A 10 17.42 16.68 -5.05
C GLN A 10 17.77 15.41 -4.23
N LYS A 11 18.16 15.57 -2.96
CA LYS A 11 18.38 14.44 -2.04
C LYS A 11 17.08 13.76 -1.65
N GLN A 12 16.02 14.53 -1.40
CA GLN A 12 14.71 13.98 -1.06
C GLN A 12 14.09 13.24 -2.25
N SER A 13 14.17 13.79 -3.47
CA SER A 13 13.64 13.12 -4.66
C SER A 13 14.30 11.77 -4.93
N LYS A 14 15.61 11.63 -4.71
CA LYS A 14 16.30 10.34 -4.82
C LYS A 14 15.77 9.29 -3.83
N GLN A 15 15.42 9.67 -2.62
CA GLN A 15 14.89 8.75 -1.61
C GLN A 15 13.48 8.27 -1.95
N TYR A 16 12.62 9.13 -2.53
CA TYR A 16 11.33 8.71 -3.07
C TYR A 16 11.48 7.72 -4.21
N ILE A 17 12.41 7.97 -5.13
CA ILE A 17 12.71 7.07 -6.25
C ILE A 17 13.14 5.70 -5.74
N TRP A 18 14.01 5.63 -4.72
CA TRP A 18 14.42 4.36 -4.11
C TRP A 18 13.24 3.58 -3.51
N LEU A 19 12.31 4.24 -2.83
CA LEU A 19 11.11 3.58 -2.31
C LEU A 19 10.20 3.09 -3.43
N LEU A 20 10.04 3.87 -4.51
CA LEU A 20 9.27 3.44 -5.68
C LEU A 20 9.92 2.22 -6.36
N ILE A 21 11.23 2.22 -6.51
CA ILE A 21 11.97 1.06 -7.05
C ILE A 21 11.77 -0.15 -6.15
N LEU A 22 11.93 0.01 -4.84
CA LEU A 22 11.72 -1.06 -3.87
C LEU A 22 10.29 -1.62 -3.97
N GLY A 23 9.27 -0.75 -4.04
CA GLY A 23 7.88 -1.15 -4.25
C GLY A 23 7.68 -1.90 -5.57
N GLY A 24 8.28 -1.42 -6.66
CA GLY A 24 8.26 -2.11 -7.95
C GLY A 24 8.90 -3.49 -7.90
N VAL A 25 10.03 -3.63 -7.23
CA VAL A 25 10.72 -4.92 -7.05
C VAL A 25 9.83 -5.90 -6.26
N THR A 26 9.15 -5.44 -5.20
CA THR A 26 8.26 -6.31 -4.42
C THR A 26 6.99 -6.70 -5.19
N ILE A 27 6.47 -5.82 -6.04
CA ILE A 27 5.37 -6.16 -6.97
C ILE A 27 5.85 -7.25 -7.95
N LEU A 28 7.03 -7.12 -8.54
CA LEU A 28 7.59 -8.15 -9.43
C LEU A 28 7.88 -9.46 -8.67
N ALA A 29 8.34 -9.38 -7.43
CA ALA A 29 8.54 -10.56 -6.58
C ALA A 29 7.23 -11.31 -6.34
N SER A 30 6.09 -10.64 -6.22
CA SER A 30 4.79 -11.29 -6.11
C SER A 30 4.39 -12.08 -7.36
N LEU A 31 4.75 -11.58 -8.55
CA LEU A 31 4.56 -12.31 -9.81
C LEU A 31 5.42 -13.59 -9.83
N ILE A 32 6.71 -13.45 -9.49
CA ILE A 32 7.63 -14.61 -9.43
C ILE A 32 7.11 -15.64 -8.44
N TYR A 33 6.67 -15.18 -7.26
CA TYR A 33 6.08 -16.06 -6.26
C TYR A 33 4.89 -16.85 -6.80
N LEU A 34 3.93 -16.20 -7.48
CA LEU A 34 2.78 -16.87 -8.10
C LEU A 34 3.18 -17.87 -9.18
N LEU A 35 4.22 -17.58 -9.96
CA LEU A 35 4.72 -18.48 -11.00
C LEU A 35 5.41 -19.71 -10.40
N CYS A 36 6.08 -19.57 -9.26
CA CYS A 36 6.80 -20.63 -8.55
C CYS A 36 5.90 -21.49 -7.66
N LEU A 37 4.61 -21.17 -7.49
CA LEU A 37 3.69 -21.96 -6.71
C LEU A 37 3.46 -23.34 -7.34
N ASP A 38 3.42 -24.36 -6.50
CA ASP A 38 3.01 -25.72 -6.89
C ASP A 38 1.59 -25.70 -7.48
N SER A 39 1.29 -26.70 -8.32
CA SER A 39 -0.01 -26.83 -8.98
C SER A 39 -1.19 -26.83 -8.01
N VAL A 40 -1.03 -27.44 -6.82
CA VAL A 40 -2.06 -27.48 -5.76
C VAL A 40 -2.30 -26.09 -5.17
N ASN A 41 -1.24 -25.40 -4.75
CA ASN A 41 -1.34 -24.07 -4.17
C ASN A 41 -1.80 -23.03 -5.19
N LYS A 42 -1.37 -23.16 -6.44
CA LYS A 42 -1.82 -22.33 -7.55
C LYS A 42 -3.33 -22.47 -7.77
N LYS A 43 -3.86 -23.70 -7.72
CA LYS A 43 -5.29 -23.95 -7.82
C LYS A 43 -6.05 -23.33 -6.65
N ILE A 44 -5.57 -23.46 -5.41
CA ILE A 44 -6.20 -22.84 -4.23
C ILE A 44 -6.31 -21.32 -4.40
N VAL A 45 -5.25 -20.66 -4.87
CA VAL A 45 -5.24 -19.20 -5.10
C VAL A 45 -6.23 -18.81 -6.20
N THR A 46 -6.22 -19.50 -7.34
CA THR A 46 -7.14 -19.21 -8.45
C THR A 46 -8.58 -19.47 -8.06
N ASP A 47 -8.88 -20.56 -7.36
CA ASP A 47 -10.23 -20.88 -6.90
C ASP A 47 -10.74 -19.85 -5.87
N SER A 48 -9.86 -19.39 -4.97
CA SER A 48 -10.22 -18.35 -3.99
C SER A 48 -10.55 -17.02 -4.67
N ILE A 49 -9.73 -16.61 -5.65
CA ILE A 49 -9.96 -15.37 -6.41
C ILE A 49 -11.23 -15.52 -7.27
N TYR A 50 -11.40 -16.66 -7.93
CA TYR A 50 -12.60 -16.94 -8.71
C TYR A 50 -13.86 -16.86 -7.84
N THR A 51 -13.86 -17.50 -6.67
CA THR A 51 -14.98 -17.49 -5.72
C THR A 51 -15.28 -16.08 -5.24
N TYR A 52 -14.24 -15.29 -4.91
CA TYR A 52 -14.41 -13.90 -4.48
C TYR A 52 -15.15 -13.07 -5.53
N PHE A 53 -14.74 -13.11 -6.79
CA PHE A 53 -15.39 -12.37 -7.87
C PHE A 53 -16.72 -12.98 -8.31
N HIS A 54 -16.89 -14.30 -8.21
CA HIS A 54 -18.12 -14.98 -8.54
C HIS A 54 -19.25 -14.67 -7.56
N ASN A 55 -18.94 -14.55 -6.27
CA ASN A 55 -19.92 -14.18 -5.25
C ASN A 55 -20.51 -12.79 -5.49
N PHE A 56 -19.74 -11.86 -6.08
CA PHE A 56 -20.29 -10.56 -6.49
C PHE A 56 -21.40 -10.71 -7.55
N ARG A 57 -21.26 -11.64 -8.48
CA ARG A 57 -22.27 -11.89 -9.52
C ARG A 57 -23.54 -12.54 -8.99
N LYS A 58 -23.46 -13.28 -7.89
CA LYS A 58 -24.62 -13.96 -7.30
C LYS A 58 -25.30 -13.16 -6.20
N GLU A 59 -24.79 -11.96 -5.88
CA GLU A 59 -25.21 -11.17 -4.72
C GLU A 59 -25.07 -11.92 -3.37
N GLU A 60 -24.25 -12.98 -3.34
CA GLU A 60 -23.97 -13.82 -2.18
C GLU A 60 -22.76 -13.25 -1.40
N TYR A 61 -22.70 -11.93 -1.18
CA TYR A 61 -21.62 -11.31 -0.42
C TYR A 61 -22.17 -10.32 0.59
N ASP A 62 -21.51 -10.27 1.76
CA ASP A 62 -21.79 -9.26 2.76
C ASP A 62 -20.89 -8.03 2.52
N ALA A 63 -21.47 -6.98 1.93
CA ALA A 63 -20.77 -5.74 1.63
C ALA A 63 -20.16 -5.09 2.88
N PHE A 64 -20.83 -5.20 4.05
CA PHE A 64 -20.32 -4.64 5.29
C PHE A 64 -19.09 -5.40 5.80
N SER A 65 -19.09 -6.73 5.73
CA SER A 65 -17.95 -7.57 6.08
C SER A 65 -16.74 -7.29 5.18
N LEU A 66 -16.96 -7.14 3.86
CA LEU A 66 -15.93 -6.76 2.91
C LEU A 66 -15.35 -5.37 3.22
N PHE A 67 -16.23 -4.41 3.50
CA PHE A 67 -15.81 -3.07 3.90
C PHE A 67 -14.92 -3.10 5.14
N LEU A 68 -15.36 -3.79 6.22
CA LEU A 68 -14.57 -3.90 7.45
C LEU A 68 -13.22 -4.61 7.23
N GLY A 69 -13.20 -5.66 6.43
CA GLY A 69 -11.97 -6.37 6.08
C GLY A 69 -10.97 -5.49 5.34
N SER A 70 -11.44 -4.75 4.34
CA SER A 70 -10.62 -3.83 3.54
C SER A 70 -10.10 -2.65 4.39
N VAL A 71 -10.98 -1.99 5.16
CA VAL A 71 -10.57 -0.93 6.10
C VAL A 71 -9.57 -1.47 7.11
N GLY A 72 -9.86 -2.60 7.75
CA GLY A 72 -8.99 -3.20 8.76
C GLY A 72 -7.59 -3.49 8.24
N SER A 73 -7.49 -4.11 7.05
CA SER A 73 -6.20 -4.34 6.39
C SER A 73 -5.46 -3.03 6.11
N ASN A 74 -6.12 -2.04 5.52
CA ASN A 74 -5.49 -0.76 5.20
C ASN A 74 -5.05 0.00 6.45
N LEU A 75 -5.87 0.01 7.51
CA LEU A 75 -5.55 0.63 8.79
C LEU A 75 -4.34 -0.01 9.47
N LEU A 76 -4.28 -1.34 9.47
CA LEU A 76 -3.17 -2.08 10.09
C LEU A 76 -1.82 -1.64 9.51
N PHE A 77 -1.70 -1.59 8.19
CA PHE A 77 -0.47 -1.15 7.54
C PHE A 77 -0.21 0.35 7.73
N THR A 78 -1.24 1.20 7.61
CA THR A 78 -1.10 2.66 7.72
C THR A 78 -0.70 3.09 9.13
N ILE A 79 -1.42 2.60 10.14
CA ILE A 79 -1.14 2.90 11.55
C ILE A 79 0.17 2.24 11.97
N GLY A 80 0.43 0.99 11.53
CA GLY A 80 1.68 0.29 11.80
C GLY A 80 2.90 1.08 11.32
N ILE A 81 2.90 1.56 10.08
CA ILE A 81 3.98 2.40 9.55
C ILE A 81 4.10 3.71 10.33
N TRP A 82 2.98 4.33 10.70
CA TRP A 82 2.98 5.59 11.43
C TRP A 82 3.53 5.42 12.86
N VAL A 83 3.04 4.45 13.62
CA VAL A 83 3.48 4.21 15.00
C VAL A 83 4.96 3.80 15.05
N LEU A 84 5.35 2.85 14.19
CA LEU A 84 6.73 2.36 14.16
C LEU A 84 7.71 3.41 13.63
N GLY A 85 7.25 4.32 12.79
CA GLY A 85 8.06 5.45 12.31
C GLY A 85 8.40 6.48 13.37
N ILE A 86 7.73 6.48 14.53
CA ILE A 86 8.09 7.32 15.68
C ILE A 86 9.28 6.72 16.43
N SER A 87 9.59 5.45 16.23
CA SER A 87 10.68 4.73 16.90
C SER A 87 11.85 4.46 15.95
N MET A 88 13.07 4.57 16.46
CA MET A 88 14.28 4.20 15.70
C MET A 88 14.34 2.69 15.41
N ILE A 89 13.87 1.86 16.35
CA ILE A 89 13.81 0.40 16.19
C ILE A 89 12.76 0.03 15.13
N GLY A 90 11.78 0.89 14.90
CA GLY A 90 10.74 0.69 13.90
C GLY A 90 11.21 0.80 12.45
N ILE A 91 12.38 1.39 12.16
CA ILE A 91 12.87 1.60 10.78
C ILE A 91 12.84 0.30 9.95
N PRO A 92 13.48 -0.81 10.36
CA PRO A 92 13.45 -2.05 9.59
C PRO A 92 12.04 -2.62 9.44
N ILE A 93 11.21 -2.49 10.47
CA ILE A 93 9.83 -3.01 10.44
C ILE A 93 8.96 -2.17 9.49
N VAL A 94 9.15 -0.85 9.43
CA VAL A 94 8.47 0.04 8.47
C VAL A 94 8.78 -0.39 7.02
N PHE A 95 10.04 -0.73 6.72
CA PHE A 95 10.40 -1.29 5.40
C PHE A 95 9.68 -2.60 5.12
N LEU A 96 9.66 -3.52 6.10
CA LEU A 96 8.97 -4.80 5.94
C LEU A 96 7.46 -4.63 5.72
N LEU A 97 6.80 -3.75 6.48
CA LEU A 97 5.37 -3.44 6.30
C LEU A 97 5.09 -2.85 4.92
N TYR A 98 5.93 -1.92 4.47
CA TYR A 98 5.82 -1.34 3.14
C TYR A 98 5.99 -2.41 2.04
N MET A 99 7.02 -3.24 2.15
CA MET A 99 7.26 -4.35 1.20
C MET A 99 6.10 -5.35 1.21
N ALA A 100 5.59 -5.71 2.39
CA ALA A 100 4.45 -6.61 2.51
C ALA A 100 3.19 -6.04 1.84
N LYS A 101 2.87 -4.74 2.05
CA LYS A 101 1.70 -4.11 1.43
C LYS A 101 1.82 -4.03 -0.09
N THR A 102 3.00 -3.66 -0.62
CA THR A 102 3.24 -3.61 -2.07
C THR A 102 3.28 -5.00 -2.70
N PHE A 103 3.77 -6.01 -1.97
CA PHE A 103 3.69 -7.41 -2.38
C PHE A 103 2.24 -7.88 -2.50
N LEU A 104 1.41 -7.65 -1.47
CA LEU A 104 -0.01 -8.01 -1.50
C LEU A 104 -0.77 -7.33 -2.63
N PHE A 105 -0.44 -6.06 -2.91
CA PHE A 105 -1.01 -5.33 -4.03
C PHE A 105 -0.65 -5.97 -5.38
N GLY A 106 0.61 -6.31 -5.60
CA GLY A 106 1.05 -7.02 -6.79
C GLY A 106 0.44 -8.42 -6.90
N PHE A 107 0.36 -9.15 -5.77
CA PHE A 107 -0.25 -10.47 -5.70
C PHE A 107 -1.73 -10.45 -6.12
N SER A 108 -2.48 -9.44 -5.68
CA SER A 108 -3.89 -9.29 -6.08
C SER A 108 -4.01 -9.07 -7.60
N ILE A 109 -3.19 -8.19 -8.19
CA ILE A 109 -3.22 -7.90 -9.64
C ILE A 109 -2.87 -9.15 -10.44
N PHE A 110 -1.73 -9.76 -10.15
CA PHE A 110 -1.26 -10.92 -10.90
C PHE A 110 -2.12 -12.16 -10.68
N GLY A 111 -2.69 -12.31 -9.48
CA GLY A 111 -3.66 -13.37 -9.19
C GLY A 111 -4.94 -13.23 -10.04
N ILE A 112 -5.48 -12.02 -10.18
CA ILE A 112 -6.64 -11.75 -11.06
C ILE A 112 -6.28 -12.08 -12.52
N LEU A 113 -5.12 -11.63 -12.99
CA LEU A 113 -4.65 -11.90 -14.36
C LEU A 113 -4.48 -13.41 -14.60
N GLN A 114 -3.97 -14.14 -13.63
CA GLN A 114 -3.77 -15.58 -13.72
C GLN A 114 -5.12 -16.34 -13.73
N THR A 115 -6.11 -15.87 -12.97
CA THR A 115 -7.42 -16.52 -12.87
C THR A 115 -8.29 -16.28 -14.11
N PHE A 116 -8.32 -15.05 -14.63
CA PHE A 116 -9.23 -14.65 -15.70
C PHE A 116 -8.54 -14.44 -17.07
N GLY A 117 -7.22 -14.62 -17.16
CA GLY A 117 -6.46 -14.42 -18.39
C GLY A 117 -6.59 -13.00 -18.94
N LEU A 118 -6.78 -12.86 -20.26
CA LEU A 118 -6.92 -11.54 -20.91
C LEU A 118 -8.12 -10.74 -20.42
N LYS A 119 -9.24 -11.40 -20.08
CA LYS A 119 -10.40 -10.73 -19.47
C LYS A 119 -10.07 -10.19 -18.08
N GLY A 120 -9.12 -10.80 -17.37
CA GLY A 120 -8.62 -10.34 -16.08
C GLY A 120 -7.94 -8.97 -16.13
N ILE A 121 -7.47 -8.51 -17.29
CA ILE A 121 -6.85 -7.18 -17.42
C ILE A 121 -7.86 -6.09 -17.07
N LEU A 122 -9.07 -6.17 -17.63
CA LEU A 122 -10.13 -5.21 -17.34
C LEU A 122 -10.59 -5.29 -15.88
N THR A 123 -10.77 -6.51 -15.36
CA THR A 123 -11.12 -6.75 -13.96
C THR A 123 -10.05 -6.19 -13.01
N ALA A 124 -8.77 -6.44 -13.29
CA ALA A 124 -7.66 -5.91 -12.50
C ALA A 124 -7.60 -4.38 -12.57
N LEU A 125 -7.85 -3.79 -13.73
CA LEU A 125 -7.86 -2.34 -13.92
C LEU A 125 -8.98 -1.70 -13.09
N ILE A 126 -10.20 -2.23 -13.14
CA ILE A 126 -11.33 -1.74 -12.34
C ILE A 126 -11.07 -1.91 -10.84
N TYR A 127 -10.46 -3.03 -10.43
CA TYR A 127 -10.10 -3.31 -9.03
C TYR A 127 -9.05 -2.36 -8.49
N VAL A 128 -8.03 -2.01 -9.31
CA VAL A 128 -6.89 -1.19 -8.89
C VAL A 128 -7.19 0.31 -8.98
N PHE A 129 -7.90 0.72 -10.02
CA PHE A 129 -8.15 2.12 -10.31
C PHE A 129 -9.55 2.56 -9.82
N PRO A 130 -9.69 3.77 -9.26
CA PRO A 130 -8.61 4.75 -9.01
C PRO A 130 -8.02 4.70 -7.58
N PHE A 131 -8.77 4.20 -6.59
CA PHE A 131 -8.50 4.44 -5.17
C PHE A 131 -7.37 3.58 -4.61
N LYS A 132 -7.30 2.30 -4.99
CA LYS A 132 -6.24 1.39 -4.51
C LYS A 132 -4.85 1.85 -4.96
N LEU A 133 -4.74 2.37 -6.19
CA LEU A 133 -3.51 2.96 -6.71
C LEU A 133 -3.14 4.23 -5.94
N LEU A 134 -4.10 5.14 -5.70
CA LEU A 134 -3.87 6.35 -4.90
C LEU A 134 -3.44 6.01 -3.47
N PHE A 135 -4.05 4.98 -2.87
CA PHE A 135 -3.69 4.51 -1.54
C PHE A 135 -2.23 4.01 -1.49
N ILE A 136 -1.81 3.19 -2.45
CA ILE A 136 -0.42 2.69 -2.53
C ILE A 136 0.57 3.84 -2.73
N LEU A 137 0.28 4.81 -3.59
CA LEU A 137 1.13 6.00 -3.76
C LEU A 137 1.21 6.82 -2.45
N GLY A 138 0.10 6.96 -1.75
CA GLY A 138 0.07 7.59 -0.43
C GLY A 138 0.93 6.84 0.61
N MET A 139 0.94 5.50 0.56
CA MET A 139 1.80 4.67 1.41
C MET A 139 3.29 4.90 1.16
N VAL A 140 3.72 5.13 -0.08
CA VAL A 140 5.10 5.52 -0.41
C VAL A 140 5.46 6.83 0.30
N VAL A 141 4.56 7.82 0.24
CA VAL A 141 4.77 9.12 0.87
C VAL A 141 4.81 8.99 2.41
N LEU A 142 3.90 8.21 3.00
CA LEU A 142 3.89 7.96 4.45
C LEU A 142 5.16 7.26 4.90
N THR A 143 5.59 6.21 4.20
CA THR A 143 6.82 5.47 4.49
C THR A 143 8.04 6.38 4.43
N PHE A 144 8.13 7.23 3.41
CA PHE A 144 9.22 8.22 3.32
C PHE A 144 9.26 9.14 4.55
N HIS A 145 8.11 9.71 4.93
CA HIS A 145 8.06 10.64 6.07
C HIS A 145 8.30 9.93 7.40
N SER A 146 7.86 8.68 7.53
CA SER A 146 8.15 7.79 8.66
C SER A 146 9.66 7.62 8.85
N LEU A 147 10.35 7.18 7.81
CA LEU A 147 11.80 6.98 7.83
C LEU A 147 12.55 8.29 8.07
N TYR A 148 12.13 9.37 7.43
CA TYR A 148 12.73 10.68 7.59
C TYR A 148 12.59 11.22 9.02
N PHE A 149 11.43 11.00 9.65
CA PHE A 149 11.19 11.37 11.05
C PHE A 149 12.08 10.55 11.99
N ALA A 150 12.12 9.22 11.83
CA ALA A 150 12.94 8.33 12.63
C ALA A 150 14.45 8.66 12.54
N PHE A 151 14.95 8.95 11.33
CA PHE A 151 16.36 9.38 11.15
C PHE A 151 16.67 10.74 11.81
N ARG A 152 15.71 11.68 11.78
CA ARG A 152 15.90 12.97 12.48
C ARG A 152 15.86 12.81 14.00
N LEU A 153 14.97 11.97 14.50
CA LEU A 153 14.94 11.62 15.93
C LEU A 153 16.28 11.03 16.38
N CYS A 154 16.81 10.09 15.60
CA CYS A 154 18.15 9.53 15.82
C CYS A 154 19.24 10.61 15.83
N SER A 155 19.23 11.51 14.85
CA SER A 155 20.22 12.59 14.76
C SER A 155 20.14 13.58 15.93
N ASN A 156 18.94 13.85 16.46
CA ASN A 156 18.77 14.70 17.64
C ASN A 156 19.35 14.05 18.89
N LEU A 157 19.09 12.75 19.08
CA LEU A 157 19.54 12.02 20.26
C LEU A 157 21.06 11.82 20.27
N PHE A 158 21.64 11.41 19.13
CA PHE A 158 23.07 11.04 19.08
C PHE A 158 23.99 12.19 18.67
N ARG A 159 23.54 13.16 17.86
CA ARG A 159 24.39 14.23 17.31
C ARG A 159 24.11 15.59 17.91
N LYS A 160 23.25 15.71 18.95
CA LYS A 160 22.84 16.96 19.60
C LYS A 160 22.47 18.09 18.62
N LYS A 161 21.91 17.73 17.46
CA LYS A 161 21.42 18.70 16.48
C LYS A 161 19.98 19.06 16.84
N SER A 162 19.73 20.33 17.14
CA SER A 162 18.38 20.83 17.41
C SER A 162 17.59 20.90 16.11
N TYR A 163 16.66 19.98 15.92
CA TYR A 163 15.64 20.04 14.86
C TYR A 163 14.27 20.36 15.48
N HIS A 164 13.47 21.15 14.80
CA HIS A 164 12.08 21.41 15.21
C HIS A 164 11.20 20.17 14.93
N LEU A 165 11.32 19.13 15.78
CA LEU A 165 10.61 17.85 15.62
C LEU A 165 9.09 18.01 15.59
N GLN A 166 8.55 18.99 16.33
CA GLN A 166 7.12 19.25 16.39
C GLN A 166 6.51 19.55 15.01
N GLN A 167 7.17 20.38 14.18
CA GLN A 167 6.67 20.70 12.85
C GLN A 167 6.66 19.48 11.91
N TYR A 168 7.66 18.58 12.06
CA TYR A 168 7.70 17.33 11.29
C TYR A 168 6.63 16.36 11.74
N MET A 169 6.39 16.26 13.06
CA MET A 169 5.34 15.42 13.62
C MET A 169 3.95 15.84 13.13
N ILE A 170 3.67 17.15 13.11
CA ILE A 170 2.39 17.68 12.60
C ILE A 170 2.17 17.32 11.12
N ARG A 171 3.20 17.45 10.29
CA ARG A 171 3.11 17.06 8.86
C ARG A 171 2.91 15.56 8.70
N TYR A 172 3.61 14.77 9.47
CA TYR A 172 3.51 13.32 9.48
C TYR A 172 2.12 12.84 9.93
N SER A 173 1.55 13.46 10.97
CA SER A 173 0.18 13.16 11.43
C SER A 173 -0.89 13.62 10.42
N LYS A 174 -0.68 14.73 9.69
CA LYS A 174 -1.59 15.14 8.60
C LYS A 174 -1.62 14.10 7.48
N LEU A 175 -0.46 13.53 7.12
CA LEU A 175 -0.39 12.46 6.11
C LEU A 175 -1.13 11.20 6.58
N LEU A 176 -1.02 10.83 7.85
CA LEU A 176 -1.82 9.76 8.42
C LEU A 176 -3.31 10.04 8.21
N GLY A 177 -3.80 11.24 8.59
CA GLY A 177 -5.20 11.61 8.43
C GLY A 177 -5.70 11.49 6.99
N ILE A 178 -4.91 11.94 6.02
CA ILE A 178 -5.23 11.81 4.59
C ILE A 178 -5.33 10.34 4.19
N LEU A 179 -4.39 9.49 4.62
CA LEU A 179 -4.40 8.07 4.29
C LEU A 179 -5.52 7.30 4.98
N LEU A 180 -5.92 7.69 6.18
CA LEU A 180 -7.09 7.12 6.85
C LEU A 180 -8.36 7.40 6.04
N ILE A 181 -8.53 8.61 5.54
CA ILE A 181 -9.66 8.97 4.66
C ILE A 181 -9.60 8.17 3.35
N LEU A 182 -8.44 8.10 2.71
CA LEU A 182 -8.25 7.31 1.49
C LEU A 182 -8.53 5.82 1.72
N SER A 183 -8.16 5.28 2.88
CA SER A 183 -8.45 3.89 3.27
C SER A 183 -9.95 3.61 3.32
N VAL A 184 -10.73 4.53 3.89
CA VAL A 184 -12.19 4.40 3.95
C VAL A 184 -12.80 4.50 2.55
N ILE A 185 -12.33 5.44 1.73
CA ILE A 185 -12.82 5.61 0.35
C ILE A 185 -12.49 4.37 -0.49
N ASP A 186 -11.26 3.82 -0.39
CA ASP A 186 -10.84 2.60 -1.09
C ASP A 186 -11.73 1.40 -0.69
N ALA A 187 -12.02 1.26 0.60
CA ALA A 187 -12.87 0.19 1.10
C ALA A 187 -14.34 0.35 0.67
N LEU A 188 -14.87 1.58 0.64
CA LEU A 188 -16.21 1.85 0.10
C LEU A 188 -16.28 1.50 -1.40
N TRP A 189 -15.26 1.86 -2.15
CA TRP A 189 -15.15 1.49 -3.56
C TRP A 189 -15.16 -0.03 -3.74
N GLU A 190 -14.34 -0.76 -2.97
CA GLU A 190 -14.21 -2.20 -3.06
C GLU A 190 -15.50 -2.93 -2.65
N ALA A 191 -16.20 -2.47 -1.61
CA ALA A 191 -17.37 -3.15 -1.07
C ALA A 191 -18.68 -2.83 -1.82
N TYR A 192 -18.84 -1.61 -2.33
CA TYR A 192 -20.12 -1.15 -2.87
C TYR A 192 -20.09 -0.80 -4.36
N VAL A 193 -18.97 -0.32 -4.88
CA VAL A 193 -18.90 0.13 -6.29
C VAL A 193 -18.36 -0.95 -7.20
N LEU A 194 -17.30 -1.63 -6.77
CA LEU A 194 -16.63 -2.69 -7.54
C LEU A 194 -17.59 -3.81 -7.97
N PRO A 195 -18.46 -4.37 -7.09
CA PRO A 195 -19.39 -5.42 -7.47
C PRO A 195 -20.33 -4.98 -8.59
N ASN A 196 -20.88 -3.77 -8.49
CA ASN A 196 -21.81 -3.22 -9.50
C ASN A 196 -21.13 -3.01 -10.87
N LEU A 197 -19.85 -2.57 -10.87
CA LEU A 197 -19.11 -2.40 -12.12
C LEU A 197 -18.78 -3.75 -12.77
N LEU A 198 -18.48 -4.77 -11.99
CA LEU A 198 -18.17 -6.11 -12.50
C LEU A 198 -19.42 -6.84 -13.02
N PHE A 199 -20.61 -6.42 -12.59
CA PHE A 199 -21.88 -6.93 -13.09
C PHE A 199 -22.14 -6.52 -14.56
N LEU A 200 -21.53 -5.41 -15.01
CA LEU A 200 -21.71 -4.87 -16.35
C LEU A 200 -20.84 -5.58 -17.43
N PHE A 201 -19.88 -6.42 -17.02
CA PHE A 201 -18.94 -7.12 -17.89
C PHE A 201 -18.91 -8.63 -17.60
#